data_474a385d4aad72d83111d4873d74779b
#
_entry.id   474a385d4aad72d83111d4873d74779b
#
_cell.length_a   1.000
_cell.length_b   1.000
_cell.length_c   1.000
_cell.angle_alpha   90.00
_cell.angle_beta   90.00
_cell.angle_gamma   90.00
#
_symmetry.space_group_name_H-M   'P 1'
#
loop_
_entity.id
_entity.type
_entity.pdbx_description
1 polymer ?
#
loop_
_entity_poly.entity_id
_entity_poly.type
_entity_poly.pdbx_seq_one_letter_code
_entity_poly.pdbx_strand_id
1 'polypeptide(L)'
;MVEQSLTARALRELPARTIIEAIADTARAWADQRFVPRQECAAAIESRTGYSAPVVQFALDQLFTRITSDALTATIRSELGTLDALDGFVERAGRSYALAASIGDVCMIASRTTIGVALLPAIYALCAKCTVTVKDREDRLIAEFVRTLQEREAAFAQATRAEVFSWADESTMSLAAFDCVVAFGRDETLRSIRNACAPNALFIGFGSRASAGYISRTALDDEATLRRLLAGAARDVVLYETEGCMSLHLLFVEGAHDGELIGERFAEALGNAARSFPRGARDHRAAARFATARDAAAFRASFGSGRLVAADDFAILLDPPADEPPPFAPRCIPVIPVQTPHEALQYLRKHQIALEAFAISEAREDIEAMAVAAGAVRLSRFGALQQPPACGNHGGRGRIVDFIRWVDRER
;
A
#
# COMPACT_ATOMS: atom_id res chain seq x y z
N MET A 1 32.21 -7.72 9.99
CA MET A 1 31.58 -8.90 9.35
C MET A 1 31.39 -10.10 10.29
N VAL A 2 32.31 -10.45 11.18
CA VAL A 2 32.12 -11.59 12.11
C VAL A 2 31.17 -11.26 13.27
N GLU A 3 31.15 -10.04 13.75
CA GLU A 3 30.28 -9.59 14.85
C GLU A 3 28.78 -9.47 14.45
N GLN A 4 28.50 -9.06 13.22
CA GLN A 4 27.11 -9.02 12.67
C GLN A 4 26.53 -10.42 12.47
N SER A 5 27.35 -11.44 12.20
CA SER A 5 26.92 -12.83 12.03
C SER A 5 26.44 -13.50 13.34
N LEU A 6 26.87 -13.00 14.51
CA LEU A 6 26.46 -13.54 15.82
C LEU A 6 25.10 -12.99 16.28
N THR A 7 24.74 -11.78 15.83
CA THR A 7 23.54 -11.05 16.29
C THR A 7 22.21 -11.67 15.84
N ALA A 8 22.15 -12.34 14.68
CA ALA A 8 20.94 -12.97 14.17
C ALA A 8 20.76 -14.44 14.60
N ARG A 9 21.71 -14.99 15.36
CA ARG A 9 21.71 -16.43 15.69
C ARG A 9 20.47 -16.84 16.49
N ALA A 10 20.10 -16.07 17.49
CA ALA A 10 18.95 -16.36 18.33
C ALA A 10 17.64 -16.46 17.53
N LEU A 11 17.38 -15.54 16.60
CA LEU A 11 16.18 -15.60 15.75
C LEU A 11 16.22 -16.79 14.79
N ARG A 12 17.38 -17.14 14.25
CA ARG A 12 17.55 -18.25 13.31
C ARG A 12 17.32 -19.61 13.99
N GLU A 13 17.59 -19.71 15.28
CA GLU A 13 17.39 -20.92 16.08
C GLU A 13 15.92 -21.11 16.52
N LEU A 14 15.10 -20.05 16.52
CA LEU A 14 13.68 -20.15 16.84
C LEU A 14 12.91 -20.88 15.73
N PRO A 15 11.96 -21.75 16.09
CA PRO A 15 11.00 -22.29 15.13
C PRO A 15 10.19 -21.16 14.47
N ALA A 16 9.93 -21.29 13.17
CA ALA A 16 9.14 -20.31 12.41
C ALA A 16 7.77 -20.04 13.05
N ARG A 17 7.15 -21.08 13.62
CA ARG A 17 5.88 -20.96 14.35
C ARG A 17 5.99 -20.04 15.55
N THR A 18 7.04 -20.14 16.36
CA THR A 18 7.28 -19.26 17.53
C THR A 18 7.44 -17.80 17.11
N ILE A 19 8.16 -17.56 16.01
CA ILE A 19 8.32 -16.22 15.43
C ILE A 19 6.96 -15.65 15.03
N ILE A 20 6.15 -16.43 14.32
CA ILE A 20 4.81 -16.02 13.86
C ILE A 20 3.89 -15.72 15.04
N GLU A 21 3.88 -16.55 16.07
CA GLU A 21 3.07 -16.37 17.27
C GLU A 21 3.45 -15.10 18.03
N ALA A 22 4.73 -14.84 18.25
CA ALA A 22 5.21 -13.63 18.91
C ALA A 22 4.81 -12.34 18.16
N ILE A 23 4.93 -12.36 16.83
CA ILE A 23 4.51 -11.24 15.96
C ILE A 23 2.99 -11.05 16.04
N ALA A 24 2.20 -12.11 15.93
CA ALA A 24 0.74 -12.05 15.98
C ALA A 24 0.22 -11.58 17.35
N ASP A 25 0.85 -12.03 18.44
CA ASP A 25 0.51 -11.57 19.79
C ASP A 25 0.85 -10.11 20.04
N THR A 26 1.96 -9.64 19.46
CA THR A 26 2.31 -8.22 19.46
C THR A 26 1.26 -7.42 18.70
N ALA A 27 0.92 -7.84 17.49
CA ALA A 27 -0.08 -7.17 16.66
C ALA A 27 -1.47 -7.15 17.32
N ARG A 28 -1.84 -8.21 18.05
CA ARG A 28 -3.09 -8.26 18.83
C ARG A 28 -3.13 -7.18 19.91
N ALA A 29 -2.02 -6.92 20.62
CA ALA A 29 -1.95 -5.83 21.57
C ALA A 29 -2.10 -4.46 20.88
N TRP A 30 -1.48 -4.29 19.72
CA TRP A 30 -1.60 -3.09 18.90
C TRP A 30 -2.97 -2.92 18.23
N ALA A 31 -3.76 -3.97 18.10
CA ALA A 31 -5.16 -3.88 17.64
C ALA A 31 -6.10 -3.28 18.70
N ASP A 32 -5.76 -3.34 19.99
CA ASP A 32 -6.53 -2.67 21.04
C ASP A 32 -6.29 -1.15 20.98
N GLN A 33 -7.35 -0.39 20.73
CA GLN A 33 -7.30 1.07 20.69
C GLN A 33 -6.91 1.72 22.02
N ARG A 34 -6.98 0.99 23.15
CA ARG A 34 -6.54 1.45 24.46
C ARG A 34 -5.07 1.21 24.74
N PHE A 35 -4.36 0.52 23.85
CA PHE A 35 -2.93 0.26 24.02
C PHE A 35 -2.13 1.56 23.93
N VAL A 36 -1.44 1.94 25.02
CA VAL A 36 -0.79 3.24 25.17
C VAL A 36 0.19 3.56 24.03
N PRO A 37 1.13 2.66 23.65
CA PRO A 37 2.04 2.95 22.53
C PRO A 37 1.31 3.24 21.21
N ARG A 38 0.20 2.54 20.95
CA ARG A 38 -0.65 2.81 19.78
C ARG A 38 -1.27 4.20 19.82
N GLN A 39 -1.78 4.62 20.98
CA GLN A 39 -2.40 5.95 21.14
C GLN A 39 -1.38 7.07 20.92
N GLU A 40 -0.18 6.92 21.48
CA GLU A 40 0.91 7.88 21.29
C GLU A 40 1.34 7.97 19.82
N CYS A 41 1.51 6.84 19.16
CA CYS A 41 1.82 6.80 17.71
C CYS A 41 0.68 7.40 16.88
N ALA A 42 -0.58 7.12 17.19
CA ALA A 42 -1.72 7.68 16.47
C ALA A 42 -1.72 9.21 16.53
N ALA A 43 -1.53 9.79 17.71
CA ALA A 43 -1.46 11.26 17.89
C ALA A 43 -0.29 11.88 17.12
N ALA A 44 0.88 11.23 17.12
CA ALA A 44 2.05 11.68 16.38
C ALA A 44 1.81 11.62 14.85
N ILE A 45 1.19 10.52 14.37
CA ILE A 45 0.83 10.35 12.96
C ILE A 45 -0.18 11.42 12.51
N GLU A 46 -1.22 11.68 13.29
CA GLU A 46 -2.20 12.75 13.02
C GLU A 46 -1.51 14.11 12.86
N SER A 47 -0.65 14.46 13.81
CA SER A 47 0.10 15.72 13.80
C SER A 47 1.00 15.87 12.57
N ARG A 48 1.70 14.80 12.17
CA ARG A 48 2.64 14.84 11.05
C ARG A 48 1.96 14.78 9.69
N THR A 49 0.98 13.88 9.53
CA THR A 49 0.33 13.64 8.24
C THR A 49 -0.75 14.66 7.93
N GLY A 50 -1.33 15.24 8.98
CA GLY A 50 -2.53 16.03 8.89
C GLY A 50 -3.78 15.20 8.59
N TYR A 51 -3.72 13.87 8.60
CA TYR A 51 -4.92 13.03 8.48
C TYR A 51 -5.81 13.20 9.71
N SER A 52 -7.12 13.10 9.52
CA SER A 52 -8.04 13.15 10.65
C SER A 52 -7.95 11.89 11.51
N ALA A 53 -8.26 12.02 12.80
CA ALA A 53 -8.24 10.90 13.74
C ALA A 53 -9.01 9.67 13.25
N PRO A 54 -10.23 9.75 12.66
CA PRO A 54 -10.91 8.58 12.09
C PRO A 54 -10.13 7.88 10.98
N VAL A 55 -9.39 8.62 10.13
CA VAL A 55 -8.55 8.03 9.07
C VAL A 55 -7.36 7.29 9.68
N VAL A 56 -6.69 7.89 10.66
CA VAL A 56 -5.54 7.27 11.35
C VAL A 56 -5.99 6.02 12.12
N GLN A 57 -7.10 6.09 12.85
CA GLN A 57 -7.64 4.93 13.57
C GLN A 57 -8.01 3.80 12.61
N PHE A 58 -8.69 4.13 11.50
CA PHE A 58 -8.99 3.15 10.46
C PHE A 58 -7.72 2.49 9.91
N ALA A 59 -6.67 3.28 9.63
CA ALA A 59 -5.41 2.75 9.12
C ALA A 59 -4.74 1.77 10.09
N LEU A 60 -4.67 2.13 11.37
CA LEU A 60 -4.07 1.28 12.41
C LEU A 60 -4.91 0.03 12.66
N ASP A 61 -6.25 0.13 12.67
CA ASP A 61 -7.13 -1.03 12.78
C ASP A 61 -6.91 -1.99 11.59
N GLN A 62 -6.92 -1.47 10.36
CA GLN A 62 -6.68 -2.27 9.16
C GLN A 62 -5.29 -2.92 9.14
N LEU A 63 -4.29 -2.27 9.70
CA LEU A 63 -2.93 -2.80 9.78
C LEU A 63 -2.87 -3.95 10.78
N PHE A 64 -3.24 -3.72 12.04
CA PHE A 64 -2.96 -4.66 13.12
C PHE A 64 -3.96 -5.82 13.23
N THR A 65 -5.24 -5.62 12.89
CA THR A 65 -6.22 -6.71 12.93
C THR A 65 -5.98 -7.82 11.90
N ARG A 66 -5.15 -7.55 10.89
CA ARG A 66 -4.83 -8.51 9.82
C ARG A 66 -3.54 -9.30 10.07
N ILE A 67 -2.71 -8.88 11.01
CA ILE A 67 -1.48 -9.56 11.37
C ILE A 67 -1.85 -10.65 12.40
N THR A 68 -2.30 -11.80 11.91
CA THR A 68 -2.66 -12.96 12.72
C THR A 68 -1.78 -14.15 12.39
N SER A 69 -1.64 -15.11 13.33
CA SER A 69 -0.89 -16.34 13.06
C SER A 69 -1.42 -17.09 11.85
N ASP A 70 -2.75 -17.14 11.68
CA ASP A 70 -3.37 -17.83 10.55
C ASP A 70 -3.06 -17.14 9.22
N ALA A 71 -3.17 -15.79 9.16
CA ALA A 71 -2.89 -15.03 7.94
C ALA A 71 -1.41 -15.12 7.54
N LEU A 72 -0.49 -14.99 8.50
CA LEU A 72 0.95 -15.15 8.25
C LEU A 72 1.28 -16.57 7.78
N THR A 73 0.76 -17.58 8.49
CA THR A 73 0.95 -18.99 8.13
C THR A 73 0.40 -19.33 6.76
N ALA A 74 -0.83 -18.86 6.44
CA ALA A 74 -1.45 -19.09 5.14
C ALA A 74 -0.62 -18.47 4.01
N THR A 75 -0.13 -17.23 4.19
CA THR A 75 0.73 -16.57 3.21
C THR A 75 2.02 -17.34 2.98
N ILE A 76 2.72 -17.71 4.06
CA ILE A 76 4.00 -18.41 3.97
C ILE A 76 3.80 -19.79 3.30
N ARG A 77 2.74 -20.52 3.66
CA ARG A 77 2.42 -21.79 3.01
C ARG A 77 2.08 -21.66 1.54
N SER A 78 1.37 -20.60 1.15
CA SER A 78 1.04 -20.37 -0.26
C SER A 78 2.27 -20.12 -1.12
N GLU A 79 3.33 -19.53 -0.55
CA GLU A 79 4.54 -19.16 -1.29
C GLU A 79 5.66 -20.23 -1.16
N LEU A 80 5.81 -20.85 0.01
CA LEU A 80 6.89 -21.82 0.28
C LEU A 80 6.41 -23.28 0.30
N GLY A 81 5.11 -23.54 0.32
CA GLY A 81 4.50 -24.87 0.44
C GLY A 81 4.33 -25.33 1.88
N THR A 82 5.32 -25.13 2.75
CA THR A 82 5.27 -25.47 4.17
C THR A 82 6.08 -24.47 5.01
N LEU A 83 5.72 -24.34 6.29
CA LEU A 83 6.52 -23.56 7.26
C LEU A 83 7.84 -24.26 7.59
N ASP A 84 7.86 -25.58 7.57
CA ASP A 84 9.01 -26.39 7.98
C ASP A 84 10.23 -26.13 7.08
N ALA A 85 9.99 -25.61 5.86
CA ALA A 85 11.07 -25.18 4.96
C ALA A 85 11.93 -24.04 5.52
N LEU A 86 11.41 -23.24 6.46
CA LEU A 86 12.14 -22.19 7.16
C LEU A 86 12.99 -22.73 8.32
N ASP A 87 12.70 -23.94 8.80
CA ASP A 87 13.35 -24.53 9.96
C ASP A 87 14.33 -25.66 9.60
N GLY A 88 14.19 -26.22 8.40
CA GLY A 88 15.04 -27.33 7.97
C GLY A 88 14.80 -27.75 6.52
N PHE A 89 15.54 -28.73 6.09
CA PHE A 89 15.38 -29.31 4.76
C PHE A 89 14.07 -30.13 4.70
N VAL A 90 13.21 -29.79 3.77
CA VAL A 90 11.96 -30.48 3.48
C VAL A 90 12.03 -31.17 2.13
N GLU A 91 11.35 -32.31 2.00
CA GLU A 91 11.27 -33.05 0.73
C GLU A 91 10.48 -32.25 -0.29
N ARG A 92 11.01 -32.17 -1.51
CA ARG A 92 10.36 -31.60 -2.69
C ARG A 92 10.18 -32.66 -3.77
N ALA A 93 9.37 -32.33 -4.77
CA ALA A 93 9.15 -33.21 -5.91
C ALA A 93 10.47 -33.70 -6.52
N GLY A 94 10.56 -35.00 -6.89
CA GLY A 94 11.72 -35.55 -7.56
C GLY A 94 12.86 -36.02 -6.64
N ARG A 95 12.60 -36.28 -5.37
CA ARG A 95 13.59 -36.78 -4.37
C ARG A 95 14.70 -35.78 -3.98
N SER A 96 14.49 -34.50 -4.22
CA SER A 96 15.35 -33.44 -3.70
C SER A 96 14.84 -32.92 -2.37
N TYR A 97 15.74 -32.35 -1.57
CA TYR A 97 15.38 -31.62 -0.34
C TYR A 97 15.73 -30.13 -0.53
N ALA A 98 14.92 -29.25 0.02
CA ALA A 98 15.21 -27.84 -0.03
C ALA A 98 14.96 -27.17 1.33
N LEU A 99 15.78 -26.15 1.64
CA LEU A 99 15.68 -25.26 2.79
C LEU A 99 15.45 -23.84 2.29
N ALA A 100 14.45 -23.16 2.83
CA ALA A 100 14.25 -21.72 2.63
C ALA A 100 15.13 -20.94 3.63
N ALA A 101 16.39 -20.74 3.27
CA ALA A 101 17.35 -20.04 4.10
C ALA A 101 17.13 -18.50 3.99
N SER A 102 17.34 -17.79 5.10
CA SER A 102 17.32 -16.32 5.13
C SER A 102 18.24 -15.71 4.07
N ILE A 103 17.81 -14.63 3.41
CA ILE A 103 18.68 -13.88 2.50
C ILE A 103 19.79 -13.11 3.25
N GLY A 104 19.60 -12.80 4.54
CA GLY A 104 20.58 -12.11 5.36
C GLY A 104 20.06 -10.82 6.00
N ASP A 105 20.81 -9.73 5.83
CA ASP A 105 20.50 -8.43 6.41
C ASP A 105 19.63 -7.60 5.47
N VAL A 106 18.45 -7.18 5.96
CA VAL A 106 17.46 -6.43 5.19
C VAL A 106 17.32 -5.01 5.73
N CYS A 107 17.42 -4.02 4.84
CA CYS A 107 17.08 -2.64 5.15
C CYS A 107 15.72 -2.27 4.56
N MET A 108 14.86 -1.65 5.36
CA MET A 108 13.58 -1.13 4.92
C MET A 108 13.52 0.38 5.07
N ILE A 109 13.19 1.07 3.99
CA ILE A 109 13.04 2.54 3.97
C ILE A 109 11.58 2.86 3.81
N ALA A 110 10.90 3.25 4.91
CA ALA A 110 9.48 3.57 4.96
C ALA A 110 9.15 4.85 4.18
N SER A 111 7.92 4.96 3.69
CA SER A 111 7.39 6.20 3.14
C SER A 111 6.82 7.09 4.25
N ARG A 112 6.52 8.36 3.91
CA ARG A 112 5.89 9.30 4.85
C ARG A 112 4.37 9.42 4.67
N THR A 113 3.82 8.90 3.58
CA THR A 113 2.42 9.12 3.18
C THR A 113 1.49 7.97 3.53
N THR A 114 2.02 6.74 3.58
CA THR A 114 1.21 5.55 3.86
C THR A 114 1.57 4.98 5.22
N ILE A 115 0.59 4.92 6.11
CA ILE A 115 0.76 4.42 7.49
C ILE A 115 1.03 2.90 7.46
N GLY A 116 2.10 2.47 8.10
CA GLY A 116 2.46 1.05 8.28
C GLY A 116 2.97 0.34 7.01
N VAL A 117 3.31 1.07 5.94
CA VAL A 117 3.68 0.47 4.66
C VAL A 117 4.90 -0.46 4.74
N ALA A 118 5.87 -0.13 5.56
CA ALA A 118 7.08 -0.95 5.74
C ALA A 118 6.93 -2.04 6.82
N LEU A 119 5.88 -1.99 7.64
CA LEU A 119 5.72 -2.93 8.75
C LEU A 119 5.47 -4.36 8.25
N LEU A 120 4.55 -4.57 7.31
CA LEU A 120 4.27 -5.91 6.79
C LEU A 120 5.48 -6.55 6.09
N PRO A 121 6.21 -5.89 5.19
CA PRO A 121 7.45 -6.42 4.65
C PRO A 121 8.49 -6.74 5.74
N ALA A 122 8.63 -5.90 6.77
CA ALA A 122 9.50 -6.17 7.91
C ALA A 122 9.11 -7.45 8.66
N ILE A 123 7.81 -7.65 8.89
CA ILE A 123 7.28 -8.87 9.52
C ILE A 123 7.62 -10.11 8.70
N TYR A 124 7.42 -10.09 7.37
CA TYR A 124 7.73 -11.26 6.54
C TYR A 124 9.25 -11.52 6.44
N ALA A 125 10.07 -10.48 6.44
CA ALA A 125 11.52 -10.65 6.53
C ALA A 125 11.93 -11.30 7.87
N LEU A 126 11.30 -10.91 8.99
CA LEU A 126 11.51 -11.56 10.29
C LEU A 126 11.03 -13.01 10.30
N CYS A 127 9.87 -13.32 9.69
CA CYS A 127 9.40 -14.70 9.50
C CYS A 127 10.38 -15.54 8.67
N ALA A 128 11.08 -14.92 7.70
CA ALA A 128 12.16 -15.53 6.94
C ALA A 128 13.49 -15.58 7.72
N LYS A 129 13.49 -15.22 8.99
CA LYS A 129 14.67 -15.20 9.89
C LYS A 129 15.77 -14.25 9.43
N CYS A 130 15.41 -13.17 8.73
CA CYS A 130 16.32 -12.09 8.36
C CYS A 130 16.58 -11.17 9.57
N THR A 131 17.74 -10.52 9.55
CA THR A 131 17.97 -9.33 10.36
C THR A 131 17.31 -8.15 9.66
N VAL A 132 16.56 -7.33 10.38
CA VAL A 132 15.79 -6.24 9.79
C VAL A 132 16.16 -4.91 10.41
N THR A 133 16.65 -4.00 9.59
CA THR A 133 16.83 -2.59 9.96
C THR A 133 15.80 -1.74 9.25
N VAL A 134 15.01 -0.98 9.98
CA VAL A 134 13.98 -0.11 9.42
C VAL A 134 14.36 1.34 9.60
N LYS A 135 14.43 2.08 8.50
CA LYS A 135 14.46 3.54 8.51
C LYS A 135 13.03 4.02 8.69
N ASP A 136 12.64 4.19 9.96
CA ASP A 136 11.29 4.57 10.35
C ASP A 136 11.06 6.06 10.04
N ARG A 137 10.05 6.34 9.25
CA ARG A 137 9.62 7.69 8.85
C ARG A 137 8.17 7.95 9.24
N GLU A 138 7.61 7.09 10.08
CA GLU A 138 6.20 7.02 10.43
C GLU A 138 5.96 7.34 11.91
N ASP A 139 6.67 8.35 12.44
CA ASP A 139 6.53 8.83 13.81
C ASP A 139 6.67 7.74 14.87
N ARG A 140 7.72 6.95 14.72
CA ARG A 140 8.08 5.85 15.61
C ARG A 140 7.11 4.66 15.59
N LEU A 141 6.13 4.60 14.68
CA LEU A 141 5.18 3.48 14.63
C LEU A 141 5.89 2.13 14.57
N ILE A 142 6.86 2.01 13.67
CA ILE A 142 7.61 0.75 13.49
C ILE A 142 8.58 0.55 14.66
N ALA A 143 9.24 1.62 15.12
CA ALA A 143 10.16 1.56 16.24
C ALA A 143 9.46 1.08 17.53
N GLU A 144 8.28 1.60 17.83
CA GLU A 144 7.51 1.20 19.02
C GLU A 144 6.92 -0.22 18.87
N PHE A 145 6.50 -0.61 17.65
CA PHE A 145 6.09 -1.99 17.39
C PHE A 145 7.26 -2.96 17.63
N VAL A 146 8.44 -2.66 17.09
CA VAL A 146 9.66 -3.45 17.27
C VAL A 146 10.03 -3.53 18.75
N ARG A 147 9.99 -2.41 19.49
CA ARG A 147 10.24 -2.41 20.95
C ARG A 147 9.28 -3.35 21.68
N THR A 148 7.98 -3.28 21.38
CA THR A 148 6.97 -4.17 21.97
C THR A 148 7.23 -5.64 21.64
N LEU A 149 7.68 -5.92 20.42
CA LEU A 149 8.02 -7.27 19.99
C LEU A 149 9.25 -7.81 20.73
N GLN A 150 10.29 -6.99 20.90
CA GLN A 150 11.50 -7.33 21.64
C GLN A 150 11.23 -7.60 23.13
N GLU A 151 10.28 -6.89 23.73
CA GLU A 151 9.87 -7.12 25.12
C GLU A 151 9.14 -8.47 25.31
N ARG A 152 8.50 -8.98 24.25
CA ARG A 152 7.80 -10.27 24.28
C ARG A 152 8.72 -11.45 24.03
N GLU A 153 9.66 -11.29 23.11
CA GLU A 153 10.57 -12.35 22.69
C GLU A 153 11.98 -11.77 22.48
N ALA A 154 12.86 -12.10 23.39
CA ALA A 154 14.21 -11.53 23.47
C ALA A 154 15.06 -11.82 22.20
N ALA A 155 14.75 -12.89 21.46
CA ALA A 155 15.46 -13.20 20.22
C ALA A 155 15.35 -12.10 19.15
N PHE A 156 14.31 -11.26 19.20
CA PHE A 156 14.18 -10.13 18.29
C PHE A 156 15.10 -8.96 18.65
N ALA A 157 15.58 -8.84 19.89
CA ALA A 157 16.41 -7.71 20.32
C ALA A 157 17.70 -7.55 19.48
N GLN A 158 18.23 -8.67 19.01
CA GLN A 158 19.44 -8.67 18.18
C GLN A 158 19.15 -8.71 16.66
N ALA A 159 17.92 -9.09 16.28
CA ALA A 159 17.55 -9.25 14.88
C ALA A 159 16.80 -8.04 14.30
N THR A 160 16.39 -7.10 15.15
CA THR A 160 15.59 -5.96 14.71
C THR A 160 16.18 -4.65 15.19
N ARG A 161 16.24 -3.69 14.27
CA ARG A 161 16.59 -2.31 14.57
C ARG A 161 15.64 -1.39 13.83
N ALA A 162 14.97 -0.50 14.53
CA ALA A 162 14.16 0.52 13.91
C ALA A 162 14.63 1.89 14.42
N GLU A 163 15.02 2.74 13.49
CA GLU A 163 15.56 4.06 13.79
C GLU A 163 14.77 5.14 13.09
N VAL A 164 14.46 6.21 13.82
CA VAL A 164 13.90 7.43 13.26
C VAL A 164 15.07 8.25 12.70
N PHE A 165 15.17 8.32 11.38
CA PHE A 165 16.22 9.09 10.72
C PHE A 165 15.69 10.44 10.24
N SER A 166 16.45 11.51 10.57
CA SER A 166 16.36 12.75 9.79
C SER A 166 17.20 12.61 8.50
N TRP A 167 16.88 13.38 7.45
CA TRP A 167 17.71 13.42 6.23
C TRP A 167 19.15 13.93 6.47
N ALA A 168 19.38 14.64 7.58
CA ALA A 168 20.70 15.13 7.95
C ALA A 168 21.65 14.03 8.40
N ASP A 169 21.12 12.85 8.79
CA ASP A 169 21.92 11.73 9.33
C ASP A 169 22.25 10.66 8.28
N GLU A 170 22.17 10.97 6.98
CA GLU A 170 22.46 10.01 5.90
C GLU A 170 23.88 9.44 5.92
N SER A 171 24.79 10.04 6.69
CA SER A 171 26.20 9.65 6.73
C SER A 171 26.51 8.39 7.55
N THR A 172 25.55 7.86 8.32
CA THR A 172 25.84 6.81 9.32
C THR A 172 25.47 5.39 8.89
N MET A 173 24.60 5.20 7.87
CA MET A 173 24.19 3.88 7.41
C MET A 173 24.51 3.67 5.93
N SER A 174 25.51 2.85 5.66
CA SER A 174 25.84 2.45 4.29
C SER A 174 24.84 1.40 3.78
N LEU A 175 24.05 1.74 2.75
CA LEU A 175 23.14 0.79 2.10
C LEU A 175 23.87 -0.37 1.42
N ALA A 176 25.16 -0.20 1.13
CA ALA A 176 26.00 -1.25 0.58
C ALA A 176 26.30 -2.39 1.58
N ALA A 177 25.95 -2.24 2.87
CA ALA A 177 26.13 -3.27 3.88
C ALA A 177 24.99 -4.31 3.93
N PHE A 178 23.87 -4.06 3.22
CA PHE A 178 22.70 -4.93 3.28
C PHE A 178 22.61 -5.89 2.08
N ASP A 179 22.11 -7.09 2.34
CA ASP A 179 21.84 -8.11 1.32
C ASP A 179 20.57 -7.81 0.53
N CYS A 180 19.61 -7.13 1.18
CA CYS A 180 18.35 -6.69 0.57
C CYS A 180 17.97 -5.28 1.05
N VAL A 181 17.52 -4.44 0.11
CA VAL A 181 16.97 -3.12 0.42
C VAL A 181 15.57 -3.00 -0.14
N VAL A 182 14.58 -2.81 0.74
CA VAL A 182 13.18 -2.53 0.38
C VAL A 182 12.91 -1.05 0.58
N ALA A 183 12.45 -0.35 -0.46
CA ALA A 183 12.24 1.09 -0.39
C ALA A 183 10.89 1.51 -0.97
N PHE A 184 10.26 2.46 -0.29
CA PHE A 184 9.01 3.10 -0.71
C PHE A 184 9.26 4.57 -0.99
N GLY A 185 8.88 5.05 -2.17
CA GLY A 185 9.09 6.45 -2.51
C GLY A 185 8.89 6.78 -3.98
N ARG A 186 9.20 8.03 -4.34
CA ARG A 186 9.15 8.45 -5.73
C ARG A 186 10.28 7.81 -6.53
N ASP A 187 10.07 7.62 -7.83
CA ASP A 187 11.01 6.90 -8.71
C ASP A 187 12.43 7.48 -8.71
N GLU A 188 12.56 8.82 -8.62
CA GLU A 188 13.86 9.49 -8.49
C GLU A 188 14.59 9.08 -7.19
N THR A 189 13.84 9.05 -6.07
CA THR A 189 14.39 8.63 -4.77
C THR A 189 14.79 7.16 -4.82
N LEU A 190 13.95 6.31 -5.41
CA LEU A 190 14.25 4.88 -5.55
C LEU A 190 15.50 4.65 -6.41
N ARG A 191 15.69 5.42 -7.46
CA ARG A 191 16.89 5.36 -8.29
C ARG A 191 18.15 5.72 -7.49
N SER A 192 18.10 6.77 -6.68
CA SER A 192 19.20 7.18 -5.81
C SER A 192 19.53 6.11 -4.76
N ILE A 193 18.51 5.53 -4.14
CA ILE A 193 18.67 4.45 -3.16
C ILE A 193 19.31 3.22 -3.82
N ARG A 194 18.81 2.80 -4.98
CA ARG A 194 19.37 1.66 -5.72
C ARG A 194 20.84 1.84 -6.05
N ASN A 195 21.25 3.04 -6.45
CA ASN A 195 22.64 3.34 -6.77
C ASN A 195 23.57 3.29 -5.54
N ALA A 196 23.03 3.42 -4.34
CA ALA A 196 23.76 3.33 -3.07
C ALA A 196 23.84 1.89 -2.52
N CYS A 197 23.08 0.94 -3.09
CA CYS A 197 23.13 -0.47 -2.70
C CYS A 197 24.37 -1.16 -3.28
N ALA A 198 24.79 -2.25 -2.64
CA ALA A 198 25.82 -3.13 -3.22
C ALA A 198 25.34 -3.72 -4.56
N PRO A 199 26.25 -3.97 -5.53
CA PRO A 199 25.85 -4.52 -6.85
C PRO A 199 25.12 -5.86 -6.78
N ASN A 200 25.40 -6.68 -5.78
CA ASN A 200 24.80 -7.99 -5.54
C ASN A 200 23.61 -7.96 -4.58
N ALA A 201 23.29 -6.80 -4.00
CA ALA A 201 22.14 -6.67 -3.12
C ALA A 201 20.82 -6.73 -3.91
N LEU A 202 19.83 -7.44 -3.36
CA LEU A 202 18.47 -7.40 -3.89
C LEU A 202 17.85 -6.02 -3.59
N PHE A 203 17.40 -5.32 -4.61
CA PHE A 203 16.66 -4.08 -4.45
C PHE A 203 15.18 -4.25 -4.83
N ILE A 204 14.30 -3.95 -3.88
CA ILE A 204 12.83 -3.99 -4.05
C ILE A 204 12.29 -2.57 -3.87
N GLY A 205 11.99 -1.90 -4.99
CA GLY A 205 11.45 -0.55 -4.99
C GLY A 205 9.94 -0.52 -5.26
N PHE A 206 9.21 0.17 -4.40
CA PHE A 206 7.79 0.48 -4.59
C PHE A 206 7.65 1.95 -4.95
N GLY A 207 7.54 2.22 -6.26
CA GLY A 207 7.52 3.55 -6.87
C GLY A 207 6.15 4.20 -6.90
N SER A 208 6.06 5.30 -7.64
CA SER A 208 4.82 6.05 -7.82
C SER A 208 3.81 5.24 -8.63
N ARG A 209 2.67 4.96 -8.04
CA ARG A 209 1.54 4.26 -8.66
C ARG A 209 0.22 4.91 -8.28
N ALA A 210 -0.79 4.71 -9.10
CA ALA A 210 -2.16 5.15 -8.86
C ALA A 210 -3.10 3.96 -8.86
N SER A 211 -4.29 4.12 -8.30
CA SER A 211 -5.38 3.18 -8.52
C SER A 211 -6.52 3.87 -9.26
N ALA A 212 -7.24 3.09 -10.06
CA ALA A 212 -8.36 3.56 -10.85
C ALA A 212 -9.58 2.67 -10.63
N GLY A 213 -10.72 3.09 -11.15
CA GLY A 213 -11.94 2.31 -11.13
C GLY A 213 -12.65 2.34 -12.47
N TYR A 214 -13.49 1.32 -12.72
CA TYR A 214 -14.30 1.18 -13.91
C TYR A 214 -15.73 0.79 -13.55
N ILE A 215 -16.68 1.63 -13.94
CA ILE A 215 -18.11 1.35 -13.83
C ILE A 215 -18.61 0.97 -15.22
N SER A 216 -19.10 -0.26 -15.38
CA SER A 216 -19.66 -0.76 -16.62
C SER A 216 -21.03 -0.16 -16.92
N ARG A 217 -21.44 -0.19 -18.20
CA ARG A 217 -22.77 0.25 -18.62
C ARG A 217 -23.89 -0.47 -17.86
N THR A 218 -23.76 -1.76 -17.68
CA THR A 218 -24.74 -2.59 -16.96
C THR A 218 -25.00 -2.11 -15.53
N ALA A 219 -23.93 -1.62 -14.89
CA ALA A 219 -24.05 -1.10 -13.53
C ALA A 219 -24.72 0.28 -13.43
N LEU A 220 -24.82 1.00 -14.56
CA LEU A 220 -25.52 2.30 -14.63
C LEU A 220 -27.05 2.13 -14.74
N ASP A 221 -27.51 0.99 -15.24
CA ASP A 221 -28.94 0.72 -15.46
C ASP A 221 -29.69 0.42 -14.14
N ASP A 222 -28.96 0.10 -13.06
CA ASP A 222 -29.52 -0.16 -11.73
C ASP A 222 -29.08 0.91 -10.73
N GLU A 223 -30.02 1.79 -10.38
CA GLU A 223 -29.78 2.91 -9.44
C GLU A 223 -29.24 2.44 -8.06
N ALA A 224 -29.71 1.30 -7.53
CA ALA A 224 -29.24 0.79 -6.25
C ALA A 224 -27.78 0.30 -6.34
N THR A 225 -27.43 -0.35 -7.43
CA THR A 225 -26.05 -0.75 -7.73
C THR A 225 -25.15 0.46 -7.92
N LEU A 226 -25.56 1.43 -8.74
CA LEU A 226 -24.79 2.66 -8.95
C LEU A 226 -24.50 3.39 -7.63
N ARG A 227 -25.53 3.60 -6.78
CA ARG A 227 -25.34 4.22 -5.45
C ARG A 227 -24.34 3.46 -4.58
N ARG A 228 -24.43 2.13 -4.55
CA ARG A 228 -23.48 1.30 -3.79
C ARG A 228 -22.05 1.43 -4.31
N LEU A 229 -21.86 1.44 -5.63
CA LEU A 229 -20.55 1.59 -6.26
C LEU A 229 -19.96 2.97 -5.99
N LEU A 230 -20.75 4.03 -6.14
CA LEU A 230 -20.30 5.40 -5.87
C LEU A 230 -20.03 5.62 -4.38
N ALA A 231 -20.77 5.01 -3.47
CA ALA A 231 -20.47 5.03 -2.03
C ALA A 231 -19.10 4.35 -1.74
N GLY A 232 -18.83 3.22 -2.40
CA GLY A 232 -17.51 2.57 -2.32
C GLY A 232 -16.41 3.44 -2.90
N ALA A 233 -16.62 4.01 -4.09
CA ALA A 233 -15.68 4.91 -4.74
C ALA A 233 -15.37 6.14 -3.87
N ALA A 234 -16.40 6.75 -3.27
CA ALA A 234 -16.26 7.89 -2.38
C ALA A 234 -15.37 7.56 -1.16
N ARG A 235 -15.57 6.37 -0.57
CA ARG A 235 -14.72 5.91 0.53
C ARG A 235 -13.26 5.75 0.09
N ASP A 236 -13.01 5.16 -1.09
CA ASP A 236 -11.67 4.98 -1.64
C ASP A 236 -10.99 6.32 -2.01
N VAL A 237 -11.78 7.39 -2.25
CA VAL A 237 -11.29 8.76 -2.48
C VAL A 237 -10.92 9.45 -1.17
N VAL A 238 -11.81 9.42 -0.15
CA VAL A 238 -11.62 10.22 1.07
C VAL A 238 -10.56 9.65 2.00
N LEU A 239 -10.38 8.33 2.01
CA LEU A 239 -9.34 7.69 2.80
C LEU A 239 -7.95 8.14 2.32
N TYR A 240 -7.11 8.51 3.27
CA TYR A 240 -5.74 9.02 3.03
C TYR A 240 -5.67 10.23 2.09
N GLU A 241 -6.76 11.02 1.98
CA GLU A 241 -6.81 12.26 1.18
C GLU A 241 -6.42 12.05 -0.31
N THR A 242 -6.64 10.86 -0.86
CA THR A 242 -6.17 10.47 -2.21
C THR A 242 -4.64 10.50 -2.37
N GLU A 243 -3.87 10.49 -1.27
CA GLU A 243 -2.40 10.54 -1.30
C GLU A 243 -1.75 9.14 -1.39
N GLY A 244 -2.49 8.08 -1.06
CA GLY A 244 -2.00 6.70 -1.12
C GLY A 244 -2.09 6.09 -2.53
N CYS A 245 -1.15 5.22 -2.91
CA CYS A 245 -1.19 4.53 -4.21
C CYS A 245 -2.45 3.67 -4.44
N MET A 246 -3.10 3.22 -3.36
CA MET A 246 -4.35 2.48 -3.40
C MET A 246 -5.60 3.36 -3.30
N SER A 247 -5.48 4.70 -3.24
CA SER A 247 -6.62 5.60 -3.34
C SER A 247 -7.19 5.62 -4.75
N LEU A 248 -8.49 5.84 -4.87
CA LEU A 248 -9.12 6.02 -6.18
C LEU A 248 -8.72 7.39 -6.75
N HIS A 249 -7.87 7.40 -7.77
CA HIS A 249 -7.37 8.62 -8.41
C HIS A 249 -8.13 9.02 -9.66
N LEU A 250 -8.75 8.05 -10.34
CA LEU A 250 -9.56 8.26 -11.53
C LEU A 250 -10.64 7.19 -11.65
N LEU A 251 -11.78 7.60 -12.23
CA LEU A 251 -12.93 6.74 -12.42
C LEU A 251 -13.33 6.75 -13.90
N PHE A 252 -13.29 5.58 -14.54
CA PHE A 252 -13.84 5.39 -15.87
C PHE A 252 -15.31 4.98 -15.77
N VAL A 253 -16.15 5.55 -16.64
CA VAL A 253 -17.57 5.24 -16.73
C VAL A 253 -17.92 4.89 -18.16
N GLU A 254 -18.45 3.68 -18.37
CA GLU A 254 -18.70 3.11 -19.69
C GLU A 254 -20.03 3.58 -20.28
N GLY A 255 -20.01 3.96 -21.55
CA GLY A 255 -21.19 4.26 -22.35
C GLY A 255 -21.72 5.68 -22.21
N ALA A 256 -22.79 5.95 -22.94
CA ALA A 256 -23.51 7.21 -22.79
C ALA A 256 -24.20 7.25 -21.43
N HIS A 257 -23.89 8.24 -20.63
CA HIS A 257 -24.48 8.43 -19.31
C HIS A 257 -24.83 9.90 -19.11
N ASP A 258 -25.78 10.15 -18.22
CA ASP A 258 -26.02 11.48 -17.71
C ASP A 258 -24.92 11.83 -16.69
N GLY A 259 -23.91 12.56 -17.19
CA GLY A 259 -22.78 12.95 -16.34
C GLY A 259 -23.20 13.87 -15.19
N GLU A 260 -24.29 14.63 -15.33
CA GLU A 260 -24.83 15.47 -14.26
C GLU A 260 -25.36 14.59 -13.13
N LEU A 261 -26.19 13.60 -13.47
CA LEU A 261 -26.71 12.62 -12.50
C LEU A 261 -25.58 11.87 -11.76
N ILE A 262 -24.57 11.39 -12.50
CA ILE A 262 -23.39 10.72 -11.88
C ILE A 262 -22.65 11.68 -10.96
N GLY A 263 -22.44 12.92 -11.41
CA GLY A 263 -21.77 13.96 -10.62
C GLY A 263 -22.51 14.27 -9.32
N GLU A 264 -23.83 14.43 -9.36
CA GLU A 264 -24.68 14.66 -8.19
C GLU A 264 -24.65 13.47 -7.21
N ARG A 265 -24.83 12.24 -7.72
CA ARG A 265 -24.82 11.03 -6.90
C ARG A 265 -23.44 10.79 -6.26
N PHE A 266 -22.39 11.07 -7.00
CA PHE A 266 -21.03 10.94 -6.47
C PHE A 266 -20.71 12.02 -5.44
N ALA A 267 -21.18 13.25 -5.64
CA ALA A 267 -21.05 14.32 -4.65
C ALA A 267 -21.79 14.00 -3.35
N GLU A 268 -23.00 13.46 -3.44
CA GLU A 268 -23.75 12.96 -2.28
C GLU A 268 -22.96 11.87 -1.53
N ALA A 269 -22.42 10.90 -2.26
CA ALA A 269 -21.61 9.81 -1.70
C ALA A 269 -20.31 10.33 -1.04
N LEU A 270 -19.60 11.29 -1.69
CA LEU A 270 -18.40 11.91 -1.13
C LEU A 270 -18.72 12.71 0.13
N GLY A 271 -19.83 13.47 0.16
CA GLY A 271 -20.28 14.17 1.36
C GLY A 271 -20.58 13.21 2.51
N ASN A 272 -21.21 12.06 2.23
CA ASN A 272 -21.46 11.01 3.21
C ASN A 272 -20.18 10.38 3.74
N ALA A 273 -19.24 10.04 2.86
CA ALA A 273 -17.95 9.48 3.21
C ALA A 273 -17.09 10.48 4.00
N ALA A 274 -17.12 11.77 3.64
CA ALA A 274 -16.43 12.83 4.32
C ALA A 274 -16.94 13.08 5.76
N ARG A 275 -18.21 12.78 6.04
CA ARG A 275 -18.73 12.82 7.43
C ARG A 275 -18.12 11.72 8.31
N SER A 276 -17.88 10.54 7.74
CA SER A 276 -17.26 9.41 8.46
C SER A 276 -15.74 9.56 8.55
N PHE A 277 -15.13 10.12 7.52
CA PHE A 277 -13.69 10.36 7.39
C PHE A 277 -13.46 11.83 7.02
N PRO A 278 -13.60 12.74 8.01
CA PRO A 278 -13.45 14.17 7.78
C PRO A 278 -12.07 14.49 7.18
N ARG A 279 -12.03 15.55 6.41
CA ARG A 279 -10.76 16.09 5.93
C ARG A 279 -9.88 16.47 7.11
N GLY A 280 -8.62 16.06 7.06
CA GLY A 280 -7.63 16.51 8.00
C GLY A 280 -7.02 17.88 7.65
N ALA A 281 -5.97 18.26 8.34
CA ALA A 281 -5.22 19.48 8.09
C ALA A 281 -4.32 19.27 6.85
N ARG A 282 -4.66 19.89 5.73
CA ARG A 282 -3.81 19.89 4.53
C ARG A 282 -2.59 20.79 4.73
N ASP A 283 -1.42 20.30 4.38
CA ASP A 283 -0.27 21.16 4.22
C ASP A 283 -0.47 22.15 3.04
N HIS A 284 0.37 23.17 2.97
CA HIS A 284 0.27 24.20 1.92
C HIS A 284 0.39 23.64 0.51
N ARG A 285 1.18 22.58 0.30
CA ARG A 285 1.36 21.95 -1.02
C ARG A 285 0.13 21.15 -1.43
N ALA A 286 -0.44 20.38 -0.51
CA ALA A 286 -1.67 19.64 -0.73
C ALA A 286 -2.85 20.60 -0.99
N ALA A 287 -2.96 21.67 -0.23
CA ALA A 287 -3.97 22.72 -0.42
C ALA A 287 -3.81 23.42 -1.79
N ALA A 288 -2.59 23.77 -2.18
CA ALA A 288 -2.31 24.38 -3.48
C ALA A 288 -2.65 23.43 -4.64
N ARG A 289 -2.29 22.14 -4.57
CA ARG A 289 -2.65 21.15 -5.60
C ARG A 289 -4.17 21.04 -5.76
N PHE A 290 -4.90 20.95 -4.66
CA PHE A 290 -6.37 20.91 -4.69
C PHE A 290 -6.96 22.17 -5.33
N ALA A 291 -6.54 23.36 -4.90
CA ALA A 291 -7.03 24.62 -5.44
C ALA A 291 -6.72 24.75 -6.95
N THR A 292 -5.48 24.45 -7.35
CA THR A 292 -5.07 24.48 -8.76
C THR A 292 -5.92 23.54 -9.62
N ALA A 293 -6.13 22.30 -9.16
CA ALA A 293 -6.93 21.31 -9.91
C ALA A 293 -8.39 21.75 -10.05
N ARG A 294 -9.00 22.21 -8.96
CA ARG A 294 -10.38 22.70 -8.92
C ARG A 294 -10.56 23.94 -9.80
N ASP A 295 -9.69 24.94 -9.65
CA ASP A 295 -9.82 26.22 -10.34
C ASP A 295 -9.55 26.05 -11.85
N ALA A 296 -8.59 25.21 -12.23
CA ALA A 296 -8.37 24.85 -13.64
C ALA A 296 -9.60 24.14 -14.23
N ALA A 297 -10.24 23.24 -13.50
CA ALA A 297 -11.48 22.58 -13.94
C ALA A 297 -12.64 23.57 -14.05
N ALA A 298 -12.80 24.50 -13.10
CA ALA A 298 -13.80 25.55 -13.14
C ALA A 298 -13.61 26.46 -14.36
N PHE A 299 -12.37 26.82 -14.64
CA PHE A 299 -12.03 27.63 -15.81
C PHE A 299 -12.42 26.92 -17.13
N ARG A 300 -12.03 25.62 -17.27
CA ARG A 300 -12.42 24.84 -18.47
C ARG A 300 -13.94 24.70 -18.61
N ALA A 301 -14.64 24.45 -17.52
CA ALA A 301 -16.10 24.33 -17.52
C ALA A 301 -16.79 25.61 -18.00
N SER A 302 -16.22 26.79 -17.70
CA SER A 302 -16.76 28.07 -18.18
C SER A 302 -16.67 28.27 -19.70
N PHE A 303 -15.81 27.49 -20.38
CA PHE A 303 -15.69 27.44 -21.84
C PHE A 303 -16.36 26.19 -22.46
N GLY A 304 -17.17 25.47 -21.69
CA GLY A 304 -17.88 24.28 -22.18
C GLY A 304 -17.00 23.04 -22.34
N SER A 305 -15.78 23.03 -21.74
CA SER A 305 -14.89 21.87 -21.76
C SER A 305 -14.90 21.17 -20.42
N GLY A 306 -15.65 20.07 -20.33
CA GLY A 306 -15.90 19.34 -19.07
C GLY A 306 -16.88 20.08 -18.15
N ARG A 307 -17.07 19.52 -16.96
CA ARG A 307 -17.92 20.06 -15.89
C ARG A 307 -17.28 19.86 -14.55
N LEU A 308 -17.63 20.69 -13.57
CA LEU A 308 -17.11 20.62 -12.21
C LEU A 308 -18.26 20.50 -11.21
N VAL A 309 -18.20 19.51 -10.35
CA VAL A 309 -18.99 19.44 -9.11
C VAL A 309 -18.03 19.53 -7.95
N ALA A 310 -18.10 20.56 -7.14
CA ALA A 310 -17.14 20.79 -6.07
C ALA A 310 -17.82 21.23 -4.78
N ALA A 311 -17.19 20.84 -3.67
CA ALA A 311 -17.47 21.33 -2.32
C ALA A 311 -16.15 21.81 -1.70
N ASP A 312 -16.20 22.23 -0.42
CA ASP A 312 -15.02 22.79 0.27
C ASP A 312 -13.85 21.80 0.36
N ASP A 313 -14.13 20.49 0.38
CA ASP A 313 -13.13 19.47 0.65
C ASP A 313 -12.96 18.40 -0.45
N PHE A 314 -13.76 18.45 -1.52
CA PHE A 314 -13.60 17.57 -2.68
C PHE A 314 -13.97 18.27 -4.00
N ALA A 315 -13.49 17.70 -5.11
CA ALA A 315 -13.84 18.12 -6.46
C ALA A 315 -13.98 16.90 -7.39
N ILE A 316 -15.08 16.86 -8.14
CA ILE A 316 -15.34 15.89 -9.19
C ILE A 316 -15.18 16.59 -10.52
N LEU A 317 -14.26 16.15 -11.33
CA LEU A 317 -14.00 16.66 -12.67
C LEU A 317 -14.68 15.75 -13.67
N LEU A 318 -15.84 16.14 -14.16
CA LEU A 318 -16.62 15.36 -15.12
C LEU A 318 -16.16 15.66 -16.55
N ASP A 319 -16.02 14.61 -17.35
CA ASP A 319 -15.66 14.70 -18.77
C ASP A 319 -14.42 15.58 -19.02
N PRO A 320 -13.30 15.38 -18.30
CA PRO A 320 -12.11 16.20 -18.51
C PRO A 320 -11.54 15.94 -19.90
N PRO A 321 -10.81 16.89 -20.52
CA PRO A 321 -10.17 16.69 -21.80
C PRO A 321 -9.26 15.45 -21.80
N ALA A 322 -9.43 14.56 -22.80
CA ALA A 322 -8.69 13.29 -22.87
C ALA A 322 -7.18 13.45 -23.13
N ASP A 323 -6.72 14.64 -23.50
CA ASP A 323 -5.32 14.96 -23.73
C ASP A 323 -4.62 15.54 -22.49
N GLU A 324 -5.37 15.89 -21.45
CA GLU A 324 -4.81 16.35 -20.17
C GLU A 324 -4.59 15.17 -19.20
N PRO A 325 -3.43 15.12 -18.52
CA PRO A 325 -3.20 14.14 -17.48
C PRO A 325 -4.08 14.42 -16.25
N PRO A 326 -4.46 13.39 -15.47
CA PRO A 326 -5.21 13.61 -14.25
C PRO A 326 -4.38 14.42 -13.23
N PRO A 327 -5.02 15.30 -12.45
CA PRO A 327 -4.29 16.25 -11.60
C PRO A 327 -3.62 15.62 -10.36
N PHE A 328 -3.96 14.39 -9.98
CA PHE A 328 -3.46 13.71 -8.77
C PHE A 328 -3.44 14.64 -7.53
N ALA A 329 -4.57 15.30 -7.29
CA ALA A 329 -4.74 16.24 -6.18
C ALA A 329 -5.61 15.62 -5.06
N PRO A 330 -5.43 16.05 -3.79
CA PRO A 330 -6.21 15.52 -2.68
C PRO A 330 -7.72 15.64 -2.91
N ARG A 331 -8.46 14.54 -2.76
CA ARG A 331 -9.92 14.45 -2.94
C ARG A 331 -10.43 15.08 -4.24
N CYS A 332 -9.59 15.07 -5.27
CA CYS A 332 -9.95 15.54 -6.60
C CYS A 332 -10.01 14.33 -7.53
N ILE A 333 -11.20 14.04 -8.08
CA ILE A 333 -11.45 12.82 -8.83
C ILE A 333 -11.95 13.13 -10.26
N PRO A 334 -11.16 12.87 -11.29
CA PRO A 334 -11.65 12.88 -12.67
C PRO A 334 -12.53 11.66 -12.94
N VAL A 335 -13.70 11.92 -13.52
CA VAL A 335 -14.64 10.94 -14.05
C VAL A 335 -14.58 11.00 -15.56
N ILE A 336 -14.07 9.95 -16.16
CA ILE A 336 -13.69 9.88 -17.58
C ILE A 336 -14.69 8.98 -18.31
N PRO A 337 -15.49 9.52 -19.26
CA PRO A 337 -16.36 8.72 -20.08
C PRO A 337 -15.54 7.90 -21.06
N VAL A 338 -15.90 6.63 -21.21
CA VAL A 338 -15.32 5.71 -22.19
C VAL A 338 -16.42 4.88 -22.85
N GLN A 339 -16.25 4.48 -24.10
CA GLN A 339 -17.19 3.60 -24.77
C GLN A 339 -16.85 2.13 -24.54
N THR A 340 -15.57 1.84 -24.30
CA THR A 340 -15.05 0.49 -24.14
C THR A 340 -13.91 0.44 -23.12
N PRO A 341 -13.61 -0.72 -22.53
CA PRO A 341 -12.42 -0.90 -21.71
C PRO A 341 -11.11 -0.56 -22.45
N HIS A 342 -11.09 -0.75 -23.77
CA HIS A 342 -9.92 -0.42 -24.58
C HIS A 342 -9.58 1.09 -24.56
N GLU A 343 -10.59 1.96 -24.55
CA GLU A 343 -10.37 3.40 -24.44
C GLU A 343 -9.77 3.79 -23.07
N ALA A 344 -10.22 3.13 -22.00
CA ALA A 344 -9.61 3.30 -20.68
C ALA A 344 -8.12 2.89 -20.68
N LEU A 345 -7.78 1.77 -21.34
CA LEU A 345 -6.40 1.35 -21.52
C LEU A 345 -5.57 2.37 -22.32
N GLN A 346 -6.14 2.91 -23.40
CA GLN A 346 -5.48 3.94 -24.21
C GLN A 346 -5.21 5.21 -23.37
N TYR A 347 -6.18 5.64 -22.57
CA TYR A 347 -6.00 6.77 -21.66
C TYR A 347 -4.87 6.53 -20.66
N LEU A 348 -4.87 5.38 -19.96
CA LEU A 348 -3.84 5.02 -19.00
C LEU A 348 -2.43 4.98 -19.62
N ARG A 349 -2.30 4.42 -20.83
CA ARG A 349 -1.04 4.37 -21.58
C ARG A 349 -0.59 5.74 -22.06
N LYS A 350 -1.49 6.55 -22.60
CA LYS A 350 -1.20 7.91 -23.07
C LYS A 350 -0.59 8.77 -21.98
N HIS A 351 -1.14 8.67 -20.75
CA HIS A 351 -0.68 9.42 -19.61
C HIS A 351 0.36 8.70 -18.74
N GLN A 352 0.86 7.54 -19.20
CA GLN A 352 1.90 6.75 -18.52
C GLN A 352 1.57 6.44 -17.04
N ILE A 353 0.29 6.14 -16.77
CA ILE A 353 -0.19 5.88 -15.40
C ILE A 353 0.11 4.43 -15.04
N ALA A 354 1.06 4.23 -14.13
CA ALA A 354 1.32 2.92 -13.55
C ALA A 354 0.27 2.59 -12.47
N LEU A 355 -0.39 1.43 -12.62
CA LEU A 355 -1.45 1.03 -11.69
C LEU A 355 -0.94 0.18 -10.53
N GLU A 356 -1.48 0.45 -9.33
CA GLU A 356 -1.40 -0.43 -8.15
C GLU A 356 -2.61 -1.34 -8.09
N ALA A 357 -3.81 -0.77 -8.09
CA ALA A 357 -5.04 -1.53 -8.03
C ALA A 357 -6.08 -0.97 -9.00
N PHE A 358 -7.05 -1.81 -9.36
CA PHE A 358 -8.14 -1.44 -10.23
C PHE A 358 -9.46 -1.93 -9.65
N ALA A 359 -10.39 -1.00 -9.34
CA ALA A 359 -11.73 -1.33 -8.87
C ALA A 359 -12.66 -1.59 -10.06
N ILE A 360 -13.40 -2.70 -10.02
CA ILE A 360 -14.34 -3.06 -11.07
C ILE A 360 -15.75 -3.17 -10.49
N SER A 361 -16.74 -2.73 -11.27
CA SER A 361 -18.15 -2.81 -10.88
C SER A 361 -18.69 -4.24 -10.92
N GLU A 362 -18.13 -5.05 -11.81
CA GLU A 362 -18.50 -6.45 -12.03
C GLU A 362 -17.30 -7.23 -12.61
N ALA A 363 -17.28 -8.54 -12.39
CA ALA A 363 -16.32 -9.44 -13.01
C ALA A 363 -16.71 -9.65 -14.51
N ARG A 364 -16.00 -8.96 -15.41
CA ARG A 364 -16.18 -9.03 -16.86
C ARG A 364 -14.81 -9.17 -17.51
N GLU A 365 -14.63 -10.21 -18.32
CA GLU A 365 -13.33 -10.64 -18.84
C GLU A 365 -12.58 -9.52 -19.58
N ASP A 366 -13.26 -8.71 -20.38
CA ASP A 366 -12.65 -7.60 -21.12
C ASP A 366 -12.16 -6.47 -20.19
N ILE A 367 -12.89 -6.19 -19.09
CA ILE A 367 -12.46 -5.20 -18.07
C ILE A 367 -11.24 -5.74 -17.32
N GLU A 368 -11.28 -7.01 -16.89
CA GLU A 368 -10.17 -7.65 -16.18
C GLU A 368 -8.91 -7.71 -17.07
N ALA A 369 -9.06 -8.14 -18.33
CA ALA A 369 -7.97 -8.18 -19.31
C ALA A 369 -7.38 -6.78 -19.54
N MET A 370 -8.23 -5.76 -19.65
CA MET A 370 -7.80 -4.37 -19.80
C MET A 370 -6.99 -3.92 -18.59
N ALA A 371 -7.49 -4.16 -17.37
CA ALA A 371 -6.79 -3.76 -16.15
C ALA A 371 -5.42 -4.45 -16.00
N VAL A 372 -5.34 -5.75 -16.34
CA VAL A 372 -4.08 -6.50 -16.40
C VAL A 372 -3.14 -5.92 -17.46
N ALA A 373 -3.65 -5.61 -18.65
CA ALA A 373 -2.86 -5.00 -19.75
C ALA A 373 -2.39 -3.57 -19.41
N ALA A 374 -3.08 -2.87 -18.50
CA ALA A 374 -2.68 -1.58 -17.94
C ALA A 374 -1.68 -1.72 -16.76
N GLY A 375 -1.31 -2.95 -16.38
CA GLY A 375 -0.33 -3.21 -15.33
C GLY A 375 -0.89 -3.19 -13.91
N ALA A 376 -2.21 -3.29 -13.72
CA ALA A 376 -2.80 -3.44 -12.40
C ALA A 376 -2.30 -4.73 -11.73
N VAL A 377 -1.80 -4.61 -10.51
CA VAL A 377 -1.30 -5.76 -9.75
C VAL A 377 -2.39 -6.36 -8.83
N ARG A 378 -3.53 -5.68 -8.74
CA ARG A 378 -4.68 -6.14 -7.96
C ARG A 378 -6.01 -5.66 -8.56
N LEU A 379 -6.92 -6.58 -8.80
CA LEU A 379 -8.33 -6.28 -9.07
C LEU A 379 -9.09 -6.22 -7.75
N SER A 380 -9.98 -5.28 -7.60
CA SER A 380 -10.71 -5.01 -6.35
C SER A 380 -12.15 -4.61 -6.65
N ARG A 381 -12.97 -4.58 -5.60
CA ARG A 381 -14.28 -3.93 -5.64
C ARG A 381 -14.17 -2.49 -5.12
N PHE A 382 -15.09 -1.63 -5.53
CA PHE A 382 -15.22 -0.29 -4.97
C PHE A 382 -15.44 -0.33 -3.45
N GLY A 383 -14.78 0.56 -2.72
CA GLY A 383 -14.76 0.61 -1.26
C GLY A 383 -13.78 -0.34 -0.58
N ALA A 384 -13.02 -1.12 -1.36
CA ALA A 384 -12.03 -2.05 -0.86
C ALA A 384 -10.60 -1.81 -1.41
N LEU A 385 -10.38 -0.73 -2.17
CA LEU A 385 -9.05 -0.40 -2.67
C LEU A 385 -8.03 -0.24 -1.53
N GLN A 386 -8.42 0.41 -0.44
CA GLN A 386 -7.56 0.62 0.74
C GLN A 386 -7.50 -0.60 1.69
N GLN A 387 -8.10 -1.72 1.29
CA GLN A 387 -8.18 -2.93 2.11
C GLN A 387 -7.64 -4.16 1.34
N PRO A 388 -6.33 -4.20 1.03
CA PRO A 388 -5.76 -5.35 0.34
C PRO A 388 -5.91 -6.61 1.20
N PRO A 389 -6.10 -7.80 0.61
CA PRO A 389 -6.14 -9.06 1.36
C PRO A 389 -4.88 -9.26 2.19
N ALA A 390 -5.02 -9.80 3.41
CA ALA A 390 -3.88 -10.07 4.28
C ALA A 390 -2.86 -11.03 3.63
N CYS A 391 -3.35 -12.04 2.89
CA CYS A 391 -2.55 -13.05 2.21
C CYS A 391 -2.26 -12.71 0.73
N GLY A 392 -2.62 -11.49 0.27
CA GLY A 392 -2.37 -11.09 -1.13
C GLY A 392 -0.94 -10.64 -1.38
N ASN A 393 -0.55 -10.65 -2.64
CA ASN A 393 0.73 -10.08 -3.09
C ASN A 393 0.86 -8.60 -2.72
N HIS A 394 2.08 -8.10 -2.66
CA HIS A 394 2.38 -6.69 -2.44
C HIS A 394 3.05 -6.10 -3.69
N GLY A 395 2.40 -5.16 -4.33
CA GLY A 395 2.92 -4.57 -5.56
C GLY A 395 3.21 -5.60 -6.66
N GLY A 396 2.42 -6.69 -6.72
CA GLY A 396 2.60 -7.79 -7.68
C GLY A 396 3.68 -8.82 -7.29
N ARG A 397 4.28 -8.71 -6.09
CA ARG A 397 5.32 -9.62 -5.60
C ARG A 397 4.80 -10.46 -4.44
N GLY A 398 5.38 -11.65 -4.25
CA GLY A 398 5.17 -12.43 -3.04
C GLY A 398 5.63 -11.66 -1.79
N ARG A 399 5.19 -12.12 -0.63
CA ARG A 399 5.44 -11.46 0.65
C ARG A 399 6.76 -11.90 1.29
N ILE A 400 7.06 -13.23 1.22
CA ILE A 400 8.20 -13.83 1.90
C ILE A 400 9.27 -14.34 0.93
N VAL A 401 8.90 -14.70 -0.29
CA VAL A 401 9.79 -15.34 -1.25
C VAL A 401 11.03 -14.50 -1.59
N ASP A 402 10.94 -13.19 -1.53
CA ASP A 402 12.08 -12.28 -1.78
C ASP A 402 13.07 -12.22 -0.58
N PHE A 403 12.69 -12.71 0.59
CA PHE A 403 13.51 -12.71 1.80
C PHE A 403 14.20 -14.04 2.10
N ILE A 404 14.04 -15.00 1.18
CA ILE A 404 14.70 -16.29 1.29
C ILE A 404 15.54 -16.59 0.05
N ARG A 405 16.47 -17.50 0.21
CA ARG A 405 17.15 -18.22 -0.87
C ARG A 405 16.92 -19.72 -0.67
N TRP A 406 16.63 -20.41 -1.75
CA TRP A 406 16.52 -21.85 -1.69
C TRP A 406 17.91 -22.48 -1.66
N VAL A 407 18.09 -23.44 -0.76
CA VAL A 407 19.29 -24.28 -0.69
C VAL A 407 18.86 -25.69 -0.98
N ASP A 408 19.25 -26.20 -2.12
CA ASP A 408 18.91 -27.56 -2.51
C ASP A 408 19.95 -28.55 -1.97
N ARG A 409 19.48 -29.74 -1.59
CA ARG A 409 20.31 -30.85 -1.20
C ARG A 409 19.94 -32.06 -2.05
N GLU A 410 20.85 -32.46 -2.91
CA GLU A 410 20.76 -33.70 -3.68
C GLU A 410 21.00 -34.90 -2.78
N ARG A 411 20.39 -36.04 -3.13
CA ARG A 411 20.65 -37.33 -2.44
C ARG A 411 21.89 -38.00 -2.96
#